data_6fc3bd8cda2d090775d2f7124ff4ce82
#
_entry.id   6fc3bd8cda2d090775d2f7124ff4ce82
#
_cell.length_a   1.000
_cell.length_b   1.000
_cell.length_c   1.000
_cell.angle_alpha   90.00
_cell.angle_beta   90.00
_cell.angle_gamma   90.00
#
_symmetry.space_group_name_H-M   'P 1'
#
loop_
_entity.id
_entity.type
_entity.pdbx_description
1 polymer ?
#
loop_
_entity_poly.entity_id
_entity_poly.type
_entity_poly.pdbx_seq_one_letter_code
_entity_poly.pdbx_strand_id
1 'polypeptide(L)'
;MGRSGDFDQYASSAVLRVRKAVGDHNSSLTLVLPYPTAEYLNNQESFEDYYSYIEVSDAASAAHHKAAYQIRNREMVDRSDLVVCYVERESGGAWQTVKYALEQGKTVINLANEDESVNLL
;
A
#
# COMPACT_ATOMS: atom_id res chain seq x y z
N MET A 1 -0.11 0.47 4.03
CA MET A 1 0.41 0.97 2.76
C MET A 1 1.85 0.53 2.58
N GLY A 2 2.24 0.16 1.37
CA GLY A 2 3.63 -0.09 1.02
C GLY A 2 4.31 1.16 0.47
N ARG A 3 5.55 1.02 0.02
CA ARG A 3 6.34 2.11 -0.55
C ARG A 3 7.20 1.60 -1.71
N SER A 4 6.58 0.80 -2.59
CA SER A 4 7.32 0.09 -3.64
C SER A 4 7.24 0.76 -5.00
N GLY A 5 6.54 1.89 -5.14
CA GLY A 5 6.38 2.57 -6.41
C GLY A 5 5.78 3.96 -6.26
N ASP A 6 5.71 4.65 -7.39
CA ASP A 6 5.22 6.04 -7.42
C ASP A 6 3.78 6.18 -6.95
N PHE A 7 2.93 5.20 -7.27
CA PHE A 7 1.54 5.23 -6.85
C PHE A 7 1.40 5.26 -5.33
N ASP A 8 2.18 4.44 -4.62
CA ASP A 8 2.14 4.43 -3.16
C ASP A 8 2.47 5.80 -2.57
N GLN A 9 3.43 6.50 -3.16
CA GLN A 9 3.82 7.82 -2.71
C GLN A 9 2.74 8.86 -3.00
N TYR A 10 2.11 8.82 -4.17
CA TYR A 10 1.00 9.72 -4.50
C TYR A 10 -0.21 9.47 -3.61
N ALA A 11 -0.54 8.20 -3.36
CA ALA A 11 -1.65 7.84 -2.49
C ALA A 11 -1.41 8.30 -1.05
N SER A 12 -0.20 8.12 -0.52
CA SER A 12 0.18 8.59 0.82
C SER A 12 0.02 10.10 0.94
N SER A 13 0.54 10.84 -0.04
CA SER A 13 0.43 12.30 -0.06
C SER A 13 -1.02 12.76 -0.12
N ALA A 14 -1.86 12.07 -0.90
CA ALA A 14 -3.28 12.39 -1.00
C ALA A 14 -4.00 12.18 0.33
N VAL A 15 -3.73 11.06 1.02
CA VAL A 15 -4.32 10.79 2.34
C VAL A 15 -3.95 11.88 3.33
N LEU A 16 -2.69 12.28 3.40
CA LEU A 16 -2.23 13.30 4.33
C LEU A 16 -2.84 14.66 4.03
N ARG A 17 -3.00 15.02 2.74
CA ARG A 17 -3.63 16.27 2.35
C ARG A 17 -5.10 16.33 2.75
N VAL A 18 -5.84 15.26 2.52
CA VAL A 18 -7.25 15.18 2.88
C VAL A 18 -7.41 15.24 4.39
N ARG A 19 -6.62 14.48 5.12
CA ARG A 19 -6.62 14.47 6.59
C ARG A 19 -6.40 15.88 7.16
N LYS A 20 -5.43 16.60 6.63
CA LYS A 20 -5.14 17.97 7.05
C LYS A 20 -6.29 18.92 6.69
N ALA A 21 -6.84 18.80 5.50
CA ALA A 21 -7.91 19.67 5.00
C ALA A 21 -9.21 19.54 5.81
N VAL A 22 -9.56 18.32 6.21
CA VAL A 22 -10.81 18.07 6.97
C VAL A 22 -10.62 18.09 8.47
N GLY A 23 -9.39 18.20 8.96
CA GLY A 23 -9.10 18.19 10.40
C GLY A 23 -9.43 16.84 11.05
N ASP A 24 -9.33 15.77 10.30
CA ASP A 24 -9.66 14.43 10.77
C ASP A 24 -8.55 13.86 11.66
N HIS A 25 -8.91 13.55 12.90
CA HIS A 25 -8.01 12.93 13.89
C HIS A 25 -8.24 11.41 14.02
N ASN A 26 -9.17 10.86 13.26
CA ASN A 26 -9.51 9.43 13.29
C ASN A 26 -8.79 8.63 12.21
N SER A 27 -8.17 9.31 11.25
CA SER A 27 -7.42 8.65 10.17
C SER A 27 -5.96 8.53 10.55
N SER A 28 -5.34 7.44 10.12
CA SER A 28 -3.90 7.24 10.27
C SER A 28 -3.32 6.65 8.99
N LEU A 29 -2.05 6.94 8.75
CA LEU A 29 -1.31 6.40 7.62
C LEU A 29 -0.25 5.45 8.16
N THR A 30 -0.37 4.18 7.85
CA THR A 30 0.56 3.14 8.27
C THR A 30 1.41 2.66 7.10
N LEU A 31 2.73 2.69 7.27
CA LEU A 31 3.66 2.05 6.34
C LEU A 31 3.88 0.61 6.80
N VAL A 32 3.71 -0.35 5.90
CA VAL A 32 3.98 -1.76 6.17
C VAL A 32 5.18 -2.20 5.34
N LEU A 33 6.26 -2.55 6.01
CA LEU A 33 7.50 -2.98 5.37
C LEU A 33 7.61 -4.50 5.37
N PRO A 34 8.15 -5.09 4.28
CA PRO A 34 8.38 -6.55 4.24
C PRO A 34 9.53 -6.97 5.17
N TYR A 35 10.50 -6.09 5.36
CA TYR A 35 11.64 -6.22 6.28
C TYR A 35 12.19 -4.81 6.51
N PRO A 36 13.07 -4.60 7.49
CA PRO A 36 13.70 -3.28 7.66
C PRO A 36 14.58 -2.96 6.45
N THR A 37 14.05 -2.14 5.54
CA THR A 37 14.76 -1.79 4.31
C THR A 37 15.89 -0.80 4.59
N ALA A 38 16.91 -0.78 3.72
CA ALA A 38 18.00 0.18 3.84
C ALA A 38 17.48 1.63 3.79
N GLU A 39 16.51 1.89 2.96
CA GLU A 39 15.88 3.22 2.89
C GLU A 39 15.30 3.64 4.24
N TYR A 40 14.56 2.76 4.89
CA TYR A 40 14.00 3.03 6.21
C TYR A 40 15.09 3.21 7.26
N LEU A 41 16.06 2.27 7.30
CA LEU A 41 17.15 2.32 8.30
C LEU A 41 18.00 3.58 8.19
N ASN A 42 18.17 4.10 6.98
CA ASN A 42 18.96 5.32 6.75
C ASN A 42 18.14 6.60 6.94
N ASN A 43 16.82 6.52 7.09
CA ASN A 43 15.93 7.68 7.17
C ASN A 43 14.83 7.50 8.22
N GLN A 44 15.13 6.83 9.32
CA GLN A 44 14.11 6.49 10.33
C GLN A 44 13.34 7.70 10.84
N GLU A 45 14.02 8.77 11.18
CA GLU A 45 13.38 9.98 11.71
C GLU A 45 12.40 10.58 10.70
N SER A 46 12.81 10.69 9.44
CA SER A 46 11.94 11.21 8.38
C SER A 46 10.70 10.32 8.16
N PHE A 47 10.88 9.02 8.22
CA PHE A 47 9.77 8.07 8.07
C PHE A 47 8.81 8.15 9.25
N GLU A 48 9.33 8.23 10.46
CA GLU A 48 8.51 8.32 11.68
C GLU A 48 7.73 9.64 11.75
N ASP A 49 8.28 10.71 11.18
CA ASP A 49 7.59 12.00 11.10
C ASP A 49 6.47 11.96 10.03
N TYR A 50 6.69 11.24 8.94
CA TYR A 50 5.75 11.21 7.81
C TYR A 50 4.58 10.26 8.04
N TYR A 51 4.86 9.03 8.50
CA TYR A 51 3.83 8.01 8.72
C TYR A 51 3.34 8.03 10.15
N SER A 52 2.04 7.77 10.35
CA SER A 52 1.47 7.65 11.69
C SER A 52 2.04 6.45 12.43
N TYR A 53 2.19 5.33 11.71
CA TYR A 53 2.74 4.07 12.22
C TYR A 53 3.62 3.43 11.18
N ILE A 54 4.63 2.70 11.63
CA ILE A 54 5.49 1.90 10.77
C ILE A 54 5.50 0.48 11.33
N GLU A 55 5.06 -0.47 10.51
CA GLU A 55 5.04 -1.89 10.86
C GLU A 55 6.02 -2.66 9.99
N VAL A 56 6.69 -3.64 10.56
CA VAL A 56 7.52 -4.58 9.82
C VAL A 56 6.86 -5.95 9.94
N SER A 57 6.58 -6.58 8.80
CA SER A 57 5.95 -7.89 8.78
C SER A 57 6.92 -8.96 9.30
N ASP A 58 6.56 -9.64 10.37
CA ASP A 58 7.38 -10.73 10.93
C ASP A 58 7.47 -11.89 9.96
N ALA A 59 6.36 -12.29 9.36
CA ALA A 59 6.34 -13.39 8.39
C ALA A 59 7.15 -13.07 7.14
N ALA A 60 7.03 -11.85 6.62
CA ALA A 60 7.78 -11.42 5.45
C ALA A 60 9.27 -11.31 5.76
N SER A 61 9.63 -10.80 6.94
CA SER A 61 11.02 -10.66 7.37
C SER A 61 11.73 -12.01 7.52
N ALA A 62 10.99 -13.05 7.89
CA ALA A 62 11.52 -14.40 8.03
C ALA A 62 11.66 -15.13 6.69
N ALA A 63 11.04 -14.59 5.61
CA ALA A 63 11.03 -15.23 4.31
C ALA A 63 12.22 -14.79 3.46
N HIS A 64 12.44 -15.51 2.35
CA HIS A 64 13.40 -15.09 1.34
C HIS A 64 12.96 -13.75 0.74
N HIS A 65 13.92 -12.86 0.40
CA HIS A 65 13.63 -11.51 -0.10
C HIS A 65 12.65 -11.50 -1.27
N LYS A 66 12.73 -12.47 -2.18
CA LYS A 66 11.83 -12.56 -3.33
C LYS A 66 10.36 -12.77 -2.92
N ALA A 67 10.14 -13.46 -1.81
CA ALA A 67 8.81 -13.74 -1.30
C ALA A 67 8.31 -12.67 -0.31
N ALA A 68 9.21 -11.91 0.28
CA ALA A 68 8.89 -10.98 1.36
C ALA A 68 7.84 -9.94 0.96
N TYR A 69 7.97 -9.35 -0.24
CA TYR A 69 7.03 -8.36 -0.71
C TYR A 69 5.63 -8.94 -0.92
N GLN A 70 5.53 -10.15 -1.46
CA GLN A 70 4.23 -10.80 -1.65
C GLN A 70 3.57 -11.16 -0.33
N ILE A 71 4.35 -11.64 0.63
CA ILE A 71 3.83 -11.94 1.97
C ILE A 71 3.30 -10.66 2.63
N ARG A 72 4.06 -9.57 2.59
CA ARG A 72 3.63 -8.28 3.11
C ARG A 72 2.35 -7.80 2.43
N ASN A 73 2.28 -7.91 1.10
CA ASN A 73 1.12 -7.50 0.32
C ASN A 73 -0.13 -8.29 0.70
N ARG A 74 0.00 -9.61 0.89
CA ARG A 74 -1.12 -10.45 1.30
C ARG A 74 -1.61 -10.12 2.69
N GLU A 75 -0.71 -9.83 3.62
CA GLU A 75 -1.11 -9.39 4.96
C GLU A 75 -1.88 -8.08 4.92
N MET A 76 -1.46 -7.14 4.07
CA MET A 76 -2.18 -5.88 3.89
C MET A 76 -3.58 -6.13 3.33
N VAL A 77 -3.70 -6.97 2.32
CA VAL A 77 -4.99 -7.34 1.73
C VAL A 77 -5.89 -7.98 2.77
N ASP A 78 -5.37 -8.93 3.54
CA ASP A 78 -6.16 -9.66 4.54
C ASP A 78 -6.78 -8.75 5.59
N ARG A 79 -6.10 -7.67 5.93
CA ARG A 79 -6.55 -6.69 6.92
C ARG A 79 -7.42 -5.58 6.34
N SER A 80 -7.54 -5.50 5.02
CA SER A 80 -8.21 -4.40 4.34
C SER A 80 -9.66 -4.76 4.01
N ASP A 81 -10.52 -3.76 4.01
CA ASP A 81 -11.88 -3.86 3.50
C ASP A 81 -11.94 -3.42 2.04
N LEU A 82 -11.03 -2.54 1.64
CA LEU A 82 -10.96 -1.98 0.31
C LEU A 82 -9.50 -1.94 -0.15
N VAL A 83 -9.24 -2.37 -1.37
CA VAL A 83 -7.92 -2.29 -2.00
C VAL A 83 -7.99 -1.31 -3.16
N VAL A 84 -7.17 -0.27 -3.11
CA VAL A 84 -7.02 0.70 -4.19
C VAL A 84 -5.65 0.52 -4.80
N CYS A 85 -5.59 0.39 -6.11
CA CYS A 85 -4.34 0.14 -6.83
C CYS A 85 -4.30 0.84 -8.18
N TYR A 86 -3.15 0.83 -8.81
CA TYR A 86 -2.97 1.27 -10.19
C TYR A 86 -2.14 0.21 -10.90
N VAL A 87 -2.80 -0.71 -11.60
CA VAL A 87 -2.17 -1.86 -12.25
C VAL A 87 -2.64 -1.94 -13.69
N GLU A 88 -1.73 -1.66 -14.62
CA GLU A 88 -2.03 -1.68 -16.06
C GLU A 88 -1.77 -3.04 -16.71
N ARG A 89 -0.85 -3.83 -16.14
CA ARG A 89 -0.42 -5.10 -16.74
C ARG A 89 -0.94 -6.29 -15.95
N GLU A 90 -1.37 -7.32 -16.66
CA GLU A 90 -1.78 -8.59 -16.06
C GLU A 90 -0.57 -9.49 -15.78
N SER A 91 0.48 -8.91 -15.21
CA SER A 91 1.71 -9.62 -14.84
C SER A 91 2.45 -8.86 -13.73
N GLY A 92 3.34 -9.57 -13.04
CA GLY A 92 4.17 -8.98 -12.00
C GLY A 92 3.55 -9.03 -10.62
N GLY A 93 4.28 -8.46 -9.64
CA GLY A 93 3.92 -8.53 -8.22
C GLY A 93 2.62 -7.80 -7.88
N ALA A 94 2.41 -6.63 -8.45
CA ALA A 94 1.20 -5.86 -8.20
C ALA A 94 -0.05 -6.60 -8.72
N TRP A 95 0.05 -7.19 -9.89
CA TRP A 95 -1.04 -8.00 -10.43
C TRP A 95 -1.34 -9.22 -9.56
N GLN A 96 -0.31 -9.90 -9.05
CA GLN A 96 -0.48 -11.03 -8.13
C GLN A 96 -1.25 -10.60 -6.88
N THR A 97 -0.98 -9.42 -6.36
CA THR A 97 -1.69 -8.87 -5.20
C THR A 97 -3.16 -8.60 -5.53
N VAL A 98 -3.44 -8.04 -6.70
CA VAL A 98 -4.82 -7.79 -7.15
C VAL A 98 -5.59 -9.12 -7.25
N LYS A 99 -5.00 -10.12 -7.88
CA LYS A 99 -5.62 -11.45 -7.99
C LYS A 99 -5.92 -12.04 -6.62
N TYR A 100 -4.97 -11.96 -5.71
CA TYR A 100 -5.16 -12.44 -4.35
C TYR A 100 -6.33 -11.72 -3.67
N ALA A 101 -6.40 -10.40 -3.79
CA ALA A 101 -7.49 -9.60 -3.21
C ALA A 101 -8.86 -10.03 -3.75
N LEU A 102 -8.95 -10.25 -5.05
CA LEU A 102 -10.19 -10.73 -5.68
C LEU A 102 -10.56 -12.12 -5.20
N GLU A 103 -9.60 -13.03 -5.07
CA GLU A 103 -9.80 -14.37 -4.56
C GLU A 103 -10.32 -14.37 -3.11
N GLN A 104 -9.87 -13.38 -2.32
CA GLN A 104 -10.32 -13.21 -0.94
C GLN A 104 -11.66 -12.47 -0.82
N GLY A 105 -12.29 -12.14 -1.92
CA GLY A 105 -13.57 -11.44 -1.93
C GLY A 105 -13.51 -9.99 -1.53
N LYS A 106 -12.34 -9.36 -1.62
CA LYS A 106 -12.18 -7.95 -1.28
C LYS A 106 -12.69 -7.05 -2.40
N THR A 107 -13.16 -5.86 -2.04
CA THR A 107 -13.48 -4.84 -3.02
C THR A 107 -12.17 -4.23 -3.53
N VAL A 108 -11.99 -4.24 -4.85
CA VAL A 108 -10.78 -3.71 -5.49
C VAL A 108 -11.15 -2.60 -6.45
N ILE A 109 -10.53 -1.45 -6.28
CA ILE A 109 -10.64 -0.33 -7.22
C ILE A 109 -9.28 -0.19 -7.91
N ASN A 110 -9.23 -0.52 -9.20
CA ASN A 110 -8.03 -0.34 -10.00
C ASN A 110 -8.18 0.95 -10.81
N LEU A 111 -7.45 1.97 -10.41
CA LEU A 111 -7.55 3.30 -11.04
C LEU A 111 -7.06 3.31 -12.49
N ALA A 112 -6.25 2.34 -12.89
CA ALA A 112 -5.85 2.20 -14.29
C ALA A 112 -7.04 1.86 -15.18
N ASN A 113 -8.07 1.18 -14.65
CA ASN A 113 -9.28 0.82 -15.38
C ASN A 113 -10.42 1.84 -15.20
N GLU A 114 -10.20 2.88 -14.39
CA GLU A 114 -11.20 3.86 -14.02
C GLU A 114 -11.21 5.10 -14.93
N ASP A 115 -10.33 5.16 -15.92
CA ASP A 115 -10.23 6.31 -16.83
C ASP A 115 -11.57 6.62 -17.50
N GLU A 116 -12.31 5.58 -17.90
CA GLU A 116 -13.62 5.74 -18.50
C GLU A 116 -14.64 6.21 -17.48
N SER A 117 -14.57 5.73 -16.26
CA SER A 117 -15.47 6.12 -15.17
C SER A 117 -15.29 7.59 -14.80
N VAL A 118 -14.06 8.08 -14.81
CA VAL A 118 -13.76 9.50 -14.55
C VAL A 118 -14.46 10.39 -15.59
N ASN A 119 -14.51 9.95 -16.84
CA ASN A 119 -15.12 10.71 -17.92
C ASN A 119 -16.65 10.79 -17.79
N LEU A 120 -17.28 9.95 -16.99
CA LEU A 120 -18.72 9.95 -16.76
C LEU A 120 -19.14 10.93 -15.67
N LEU A 121 -18.19 11.40 -14.90
CA LEU A 121 -18.44 12.34 -13.85
C LEU A 121 -18.50 13.78 -14.37
#